data_029986b2cdda983f1134c3f47f733ddf
#
_entry.id   029986b2cdda983f1134c3f47f733ddf
#
_cell.length_a   1.000
_cell.length_b   1.000
_cell.length_c   1.000
_cell.angle_alpha   90.00
_cell.angle_beta   90.00
_cell.angle_gamma   90.00
#
_symmetry.space_group_name_H-M   'P 1'
#
loop_
_entity.id
_entity.type
_entity.pdbx_description
1 polymer ?
#
loop_
_entity_poly.entity_id
_entity_poly.type
_entity_poly.pdbx_seq_one_letter_code
_entity_poly.pdbx_strand_id
1 'polypeptide(L)'
;MSQLTQIWIKRMHRGPMDPVSSAKVVSGRGIVGNANQGGKRQVTIVSSQNWEDITAPLGATPDPRLRRANLLVSDVDFVDSRGKLLKIGKVRIRIYGETRPCEQMEAAVPGLQKAMSVPWGGGAFGEVLDDGEIAVGDAVALVGDQGSH
;
A
#
# COMPACT_ATOMS: atom_id res chain seq x y z
N MET A 1 9.49 -4.84 14.41
CA MET A 1 8.02 -4.88 14.48
C MET A 1 7.44 -4.17 13.28
N SER A 2 6.37 -4.74 12.72
CA SER A 2 5.72 -4.14 11.56
C SER A 2 4.88 -2.94 11.99
N GLN A 3 5.02 -1.85 11.26
CA GLN A 3 4.32 -0.60 11.56
C GLN A 3 3.84 0.08 10.30
N LEU A 4 2.80 0.89 10.43
CA LEU A 4 2.40 1.83 9.39
C LEU A 4 3.35 3.04 9.47
N THR A 5 4.17 3.22 8.43
CA THR A 5 5.21 4.25 8.47
C THR A 5 4.80 5.54 7.78
N GLN A 6 3.97 5.45 6.74
CA GLN A 6 3.50 6.64 6.04
C GLN A 6 2.10 6.41 5.48
N ILE A 7 1.33 7.50 5.39
CA ILE A 7 0.01 7.53 4.77
C ILE A 7 -0.02 8.66 3.77
N TRP A 8 -0.47 8.38 2.54
CA TRP A 8 -0.67 9.39 1.52
C TRP A 8 -2.10 9.30 0.99
N ILE A 9 -2.74 10.46 0.85
CA ILE A 9 -4.08 10.55 0.26
C ILE A 9 -3.96 11.20 -1.12
N LYS A 10 -4.49 10.51 -2.13
CA LYS A 10 -4.57 11.03 -3.48
C LYS A 10 -5.99 11.58 -3.67
N ARG A 11 -6.11 12.91 -3.61
CA ARG A 11 -7.44 13.56 -3.57
C ARG A 11 -8.12 13.61 -4.92
N MET A 12 -7.37 13.43 -6.01
CA MET A 12 -7.92 13.36 -7.37
C MET A 12 -7.04 12.43 -8.20
N HIS A 13 -7.59 11.88 -9.27
CA HIS A 13 -6.82 11.03 -10.18
C HIS A 13 -5.63 11.82 -10.73
N ARG A 14 -4.46 11.18 -10.70
CA ARG A 14 -3.19 11.77 -11.14
C ARG A 14 -2.78 13.00 -10.35
N GLY A 15 -3.46 13.26 -9.24
CA GLY A 15 -3.10 14.35 -8.36
C GLY A 15 -1.90 14.03 -7.49
N PRO A 16 -1.42 15.00 -6.71
CA PRO A 16 -0.31 14.76 -5.80
C PRO A 16 -0.71 13.80 -4.68
N MET A 17 0.31 13.16 -4.11
CA MET A 17 0.12 12.28 -2.95
C MET A 17 0.37 13.12 -1.70
N ASP A 18 -0.69 13.44 -0.98
CA ASP A 18 -0.61 14.28 0.22
C ASP A 18 -0.27 13.43 1.45
N PRO A 19 0.87 13.67 2.12
CA PRO A 19 1.20 12.92 3.33
C PRO A 19 0.33 13.41 4.49
N VAL A 20 -0.17 12.44 5.27
CA VAL A 20 -0.96 12.73 6.46
C VAL A 20 -0.48 11.82 7.59
N SER A 21 -0.70 12.24 8.84
CA SER A 21 -0.30 11.45 10.00
C SER A 21 -1.39 10.45 10.42
N SER A 22 -2.62 10.69 10.01
CA SER A 22 -3.73 9.78 10.29
C SER A 22 -4.78 9.94 9.20
N ALA A 23 -5.64 8.92 9.07
CA ALA A 23 -6.71 8.95 8.07
C ALA A 23 -7.88 8.12 8.58
N LYS A 24 -9.08 8.58 8.27
CA LYS A 24 -10.30 7.81 8.53
C LYS A 24 -10.54 6.85 7.38
N VAL A 25 -11.05 5.68 7.70
CA VAL A 25 -11.38 4.65 6.71
C VAL A 25 -12.80 4.18 6.93
N VAL A 26 -13.45 3.80 5.83
CA VAL A 26 -14.85 3.35 5.85
C VAL A 26 -14.93 2.00 5.15
N SER A 27 -15.57 1.05 5.81
CA SER A 27 -15.75 -0.31 5.30
C SER A 27 -16.42 -0.28 3.92
N GLY A 28 -15.85 -0.99 2.98
CA GLY A 28 -16.36 -1.09 1.62
C GLY A 28 -16.12 0.15 0.76
N ARG A 29 -15.48 1.19 1.31
CA ARG A 29 -15.25 2.43 0.55
C ARG A 29 -13.76 2.75 0.42
N GLY A 30 -13.00 2.74 1.52
CA GLY A 30 -11.59 3.03 1.51
C GLY A 30 -11.21 4.18 2.43
N ILE A 31 -10.17 4.93 2.06
CA ILE A 31 -9.68 6.07 2.84
C ILE A 31 -10.50 7.31 2.50
N VAL A 32 -11.03 7.97 3.53
CA VAL A 32 -11.79 9.20 3.36
C VAL A 32 -10.89 10.26 2.70
N GLY A 33 -11.38 10.87 1.63
CA GLY A 33 -10.64 11.88 0.88
C GLY A 33 -9.79 11.33 -0.26
N ASN A 34 -9.62 10.01 -0.34
CA ASN A 34 -8.85 9.40 -1.43
C ASN A 34 -9.72 9.29 -2.68
N ALA A 35 -9.10 9.44 -3.86
CA ALA A 35 -9.82 9.41 -5.13
C ALA A 35 -10.45 8.05 -5.43
N ASN A 36 -9.78 6.97 -5.01
CA ASN A 36 -10.30 5.61 -5.23
C ASN A 36 -11.25 5.24 -4.10
N GLN A 37 -12.50 5.00 -4.46
CA GLN A 37 -13.55 4.64 -3.50
C GLN A 37 -14.33 3.44 -4.04
N GLY A 38 -14.63 2.49 -3.15
CA GLY A 38 -15.42 1.32 -3.51
C GLY A 38 -14.67 0.32 -4.36
N GLY A 39 -15.34 -0.80 -4.67
CA GLY A 39 -14.73 -1.86 -5.46
C GLY A 39 -13.64 -2.61 -4.69
N LYS A 40 -12.76 -3.26 -5.43
CA LYS A 40 -11.69 -4.06 -4.84
C LYS A 40 -10.39 -3.29 -4.62
N ARG A 41 -10.21 -2.18 -5.33
CA ARG A 41 -8.97 -1.41 -5.31
C ARG A 41 -9.18 -0.07 -4.60
N GLN A 42 -9.44 -0.15 -3.32
CA GLN A 42 -9.67 1.03 -2.50
C GLN A 42 -8.39 1.61 -1.91
N VAL A 43 -7.43 0.74 -1.57
CA VAL A 43 -6.20 1.12 -0.89
C VAL A 43 -5.04 0.37 -1.55
N THR A 44 -3.95 1.07 -1.81
CA THR A 44 -2.72 0.48 -2.31
C THR A 44 -1.66 0.58 -1.23
N ILE A 45 -0.88 -0.50 -1.07
CA ILE A 45 0.03 -0.67 0.06
C ILE A 45 1.38 -1.17 -0.46
N VAL A 46 2.46 -0.56 0.02
CA VAL A 46 3.81 -1.01 -0.33
C VAL A 46 4.61 -1.25 0.94
N SER A 47 5.49 -2.25 0.91
CA SER A 47 6.40 -2.54 2.00
C SER A 47 7.69 -1.75 1.81
N SER A 48 8.15 -1.08 2.88
CA SER A 48 9.39 -0.31 2.84
C SER A 48 10.59 -1.20 2.52
N GLN A 49 10.61 -2.42 3.07
CA GLN A 49 11.66 -3.38 2.81
C GLN A 49 11.71 -3.74 1.32
N ASN A 50 10.55 -4.04 0.75
CA ASN A 50 10.45 -4.39 -0.66
C ASN A 50 10.85 -3.22 -1.56
N TRP A 51 10.47 -2.01 -1.19
CA TRP A 51 10.86 -0.81 -1.94
C TRP A 51 12.37 -0.64 -1.96
N GLU A 52 13.02 -0.79 -0.80
CA GLU A 52 14.47 -0.71 -0.70
C GLU A 52 15.16 -1.79 -1.55
N ASP A 53 14.69 -3.03 -1.47
CA ASP A 53 15.26 -4.14 -2.23
C ASP A 53 15.14 -3.91 -3.74
N ILE A 54 14.04 -3.35 -4.19
CA ILE A 54 13.79 -3.10 -5.61
C ILE A 54 14.65 -1.94 -6.13
N THR A 55 14.81 -0.89 -5.32
CA THR A 55 15.49 0.32 -5.76
C THR A 55 17.01 0.28 -5.57
N ALA A 56 17.50 -0.56 -4.69
CA ALA A 56 18.95 -0.66 -4.42
C ALA A 56 19.78 -0.89 -5.69
N PRO A 57 19.41 -1.84 -6.59
CA PRO A 57 20.19 -2.06 -7.81
C PRO A 57 20.22 -0.87 -8.77
N LEU A 58 19.32 0.08 -8.62
CA LEU A 58 19.26 1.26 -9.46
C LEU A 58 20.25 2.35 -9.03
N GLY A 59 20.95 2.13 -7.91
CA GLY A 59 21.94 3.08 -7.41
C GLY A 59 21.36 4.34 -6.82
N ALA A 60 20.06 4.34 -6.52
CA ALA A 60 19.36 5.49 -5.98
C ALA A 60 18.36 5.02 -4.92
N THR A 61 18.00 5.93 -4.01
CA THR A 61 16.96 5.65 -3.01
C THR A 61 15.83 6.65 -3.22
N PRO A 62 14.99 6.43 -4.27
CA PRO A 62 13.91 7.37 -4.54
C PRO A 62 12.88 7.36 -3.41
N ASP A 63 12.21 8.50 -3.23
CA ASP A 63 11.16 8.63 -2.22
C ASP A 63 10.04 7.63 -2.52
N PRO A 64 9.62 6.80 -1.54
CA PRO A 64 8.52 5.85 -1.74
C PRO A 64 7.23 6.52 -2.24
N ARG A 65 7.04 7.81 -2.02
CA ARG A 65 5.89 8.54 -2.55
C ARG A 65 5.80 8.44 -4.08
N LEU A 66 6.91 8.23 -4.76
CA LEU A 66 6.92 8.04 -6.22
C LEU A 66 6.16 6.79 -6.64
N ARG A 67 6.03 5.82 -5.74
CA ARG A 67 5.25 4.60 -5.99
C ARG A 67 3.76 4.91 -6.12
N ARG A 68 3.31 6.05 -5.56
CA ARG A 68 1.93 6.51 -5.57
C ARG A 68 0.96 5.53 -4.88
N ALA A 69 1.45 4.85 -3.86
CA ALA A 69 0.64 4.02 -2.99
C ALA A 69 0.05 4.86 -1.86
N ASN A 70 -0.99 4.36 -1.21
CA ASN A 70 -1.60 5.05 -0.06
C ASN A 70 -0.84 4.81 1.23
N LEU A 71 -0.35 3.59 1.43
CA LEU A 71 0.24 3.18 2.70
C LEU A 71 1.62 2.59 2.49
N LEU A 72 2.55 2.98 3.36
CA LEU A 72 3.87 2.38 3.45
C LEU A 72 3.95 1.67 4.79
N VAL A 73 4.24 0.36 4.77
CA VAL A 73 4.35 -0.45 5.98
C VAL A 73 5.74 -1.06 6.05
N SER A 74 6.24 -1.29 7.28
CA SER A 74 7.55 -1.92 7.48
C SER A 74 7.39 -3.39 7.78
N ASP A 75 8.40 -4.18 7.37
CA ASP A 75 8.53 -5.60 7.73
C ASP A 75 7.32 -6.46 7.38
N VAL A 76 6.70 -6.22 6.23
CA VAL A 76 5.60 -7.03 5.72
C VAL A 76 5.98 -7.57 4.35
N ASP A 77 5.83 -8.89 4.17
CA ASP A 77 6.05 -9.54 2.88
C ASP A 77 4.69 -9.85 2.27
N PHE A 78 4.38 -9.21 1.14
CA PHE A 78 3.10 -9.37 0.47
C PHE A 78 3.08 -10.52 -0.54
N VAL A 79 4.18 -11.21 -0.76
CA VAL A 79 4.20 -12.34 -1.70
C VAL A 79 3.17 -13.37 -1.25
N ASP A 80 2.30 -13.77 -2.18
CA ASP A 80 1.23 -14.74 -1.95
C ASP A 80 0.22 -14.33 -0.88
N SER A 81 0.03 -13.01 -0.69
CA SER A 81 -0.88 -12.50 0.33
C SER A 81 -2.33 -12.39 -0.14
N ARG A 82 -2.63 -12.75 -1.37
CA ARG A 82 -4.00 -12.67 -1.90
C ARG A 82 -4.97 -13.42 -0.98
N GLY A 83 -6.03 -12.75 -0.58
CA GLY A 83 -7.04 -13.31 0.34
C GLY A 83 -6.71 -13.17 1.80
N LYS A 84 -5.49 -12.79 2.13
CA LYS A 84 -5.11 -12.57 3.53
C LYS A 84 -5.60 -11.21 4.04
N LEU A 85 -5.57 -11.03 5.33
CA LEU A 85 -5.98 -9.79 5.98
C LEU A 85 -4.76 -9.04 6.49
N LEU A 86 -4.68 -7.75 6.16
CA LEU A 86 -3.68 -6.85 6.73
C LEU A 86 -4.37 -6.08 7.85
N LYS A 87 -3.92 -6.27 9.07
CA LYS A 87 -4.45 -5.54 10.23
C LYS A 87 -3.58 -4.32 10.49
N ILE A 88 -4.21 -3.16 10.57
CA ILE A 88 -3.53 -1.91 10.94
C ILE A 88 -4.29 -1.38 12.14
N GLY A 89 -3.68 -1.48 13.34
CA GLY A 89 -4.40 -1.20 14.56
C GLY A 89 -5.64 -2.09 14.66
N LYS A 90 -6.81 -1.49 14.67
CA LYS A 90 -8.08 -2.23 14.74
C LYS A 90 -8.75 -2.41 13.38
N VAL A 91 -8.15 -1.87 12.31
CA VAL A 91 -8.75 -1.92 10.98
C VAL A 91 -8.18 -3.09 10.20
N ARG A 92 -9.05 -3.81 9.51
CA ARG A 92 -8.65 -4.92 8.64
C ARG A 92 -8.80 -4.51 7.19
N ILE A 93 -7.84 -4.91 6.37
CA ILE A 93 -7.87 -4.72 4.93
C ILE A 93 -7.68 -6.08 4.28
N ARG A 94 -8.63 -6.48 3.42
CA ARG A 94 -8.49 -7.73 2.66
C ARG A 94 -7.64 -7.47 1.44
N ILE A 95 -6.58 -8.25 1.28
CA ILE A 95 -5.68 -8.14 0.13
C ILE A 95 -6.32 -8.90 -1.04
N TYR A 96 -6.54 -8.21 -2.14
CA TYR A 96 -7.11 -8.83 -3.34
C TYR A 96 -6.06 -9.21 -4.37
N GLY A 97 -4.96 -8.50 -4.45
CA GLY A 97 -3.94 -8.82 -5.42
C GLY A 97 -2.75 -7.89 -5.36
N GLU A 98 -1.81 -8.12 -6.28
CA GLU A 98 -0.64 -7.26 -6.40
C GLU A 98 -0.94 -6.08 -7.33
N THR A 99 -0.32 -4.95 -7.04
CA THR A 99 -0.35 -3.81 -7.95
C THR A 99 0.78 -3.96 -8.96
N ARG A 100 0.53 -3.52 -10.19
CA ARG A 100 1.55 -3.60 -11.24
C ARG A 100 2.19 -2.22 -11.44
N PRO A 101 3.49 -2.17 -11.72
CA PRO A 101 4.14 -0.90 -12.03
C PRO A 101 3.58 -0.32 -13.34
N CYS A 102 3.58 1.00 -13.45
CA CYS A 102 3.09 1.68 -14.63
C CYS A 102 4.16 2.58 -15.22
N GLU A 103 3.87 3.16 -16.37
CA GLU A 103 4.82 4.03 -17.10
C GLU A 103 5.26 5.23 -16.26
N GLN A 104 4.42 5.70 -15.34
CA GLN A 104 4.79 6.81 -14.45
C GLN A 104 6.00 6.47 -13.59
N MET A 105 6.15 5.19 -13.21
CA MET A 105 7.30 4.76 -12.43
C MET A 105 8.58 4.86 -13.24
N GLU A 106 8.52 4.45 -14.51
CA GLU A 106 9.69 4.52 -15.40
C GLU A 106 10.07 5.98 -15.69
N ALA A 107 9.07 6.84 -15.88
CA ALA A 107 9.32 8.26 -16.11
C ALA A 107 9.97 8.92 -14.90
N ALA A 108 9.61 8.49 -13.70
CA ALA A 108 10.16 9.03 -12.46
C ALA A 108 11.60 8.58 -12.24
N VAL A 109 11.88 7.28 -12.45
CA VAL A 109 13.21 6.70 -12.24
C VAL A 109 13.45 5.66 -13.33
N PRO A 110 14.39 5.91 -14.26
CA PRO A 110 14.69 4.94 -15.32
C PRO A 110 15.06 3.58 -14.74
N GLY A 111 14.45 2.53 -15.27
CA GLY A 111 14.66 1.16 -14.81
C GLY A 111 13.73 0.72 -13.70
N LEU A 112 12.95 1.65 -13.12
CA LEU A 112 12.10 1.33 -11.99
C LEU A 112 10.95 0.38 -12.37
N GLN A 113 10.31 0.60 -13.51
CA GLN A 113 9.22 -0.25 -13.94
C GLN A 113 9.67 -1.70 -14.06
N LYS A 114 10.83 -1.93 -14.68
CA LYS A 114 11.38 -3.27 -14.82
C LYS A 114 11.75 -3.88 -13.47
N ALA A 115 12.35 -3.09 -12.59
CA ALA A 115 12.73 -3.55 -11.25
C ALA A 115 11.52 -3.97 -10.44
N MET A 116 10.39 -3.28 -10.60
CA MET A 116 9.14 -3.59 -9.88
C MET A 116 8.36 -4.74 -10.51
N SER A 117 8.81 -5.30 -11.63
CA SER A 117 8.08 -6.36 -12.34
C SER A 117 8.22 -7.73 -11.71
N VAL A 118 9.03 -7.87 -10.66
CA VAL A 118 9.09 -9.12 -9.88
C VAL A 118 7.74 -9.34 -9.18
N PRO A 119 7.41 -10.60 -8.83
CA PRO A 119 6.13 -10.88 -8.16
C PRO A 119 5.93 -10.00 -6.92
N TRP A 120 4.79 -9.31 -6.87
CA TRP A 120 4.43 -8.39 -5.79
C TRP A 120 5.37 -7.18 -5.64
N GLY A 121 6.21 -6.93 -6.65
CA GLY A 121 7.15 -5.81 -6.62
C GLY A 121 6.47 -4.44 -6.59
N GLY A 122 5.26 -4.34 -7.11
CA GLY A 122 4.47 -3.12 -7.06
C GLY A 122 3.68 -2.92 -5.78
N GLY A 123 3.71 -3.89 -4.86
CA GLY A 123 2.91 -3.86 -3.64
C GLY A 123 1.57 -4.56 -3.80
N ALA A 124 0.63 -4.22 -2.93
CA ALA A 124 -0.69 -4.89 -2.87
C ALA A 124 -1.81 -3.86 -2.93
N PHE A 125 -3.01 -4.33 -3.28
CA PHE A 125 -4.21 -3.53 -3.16
C PHE A 125 -5.30 -4.33 -2.47
N GLY A 126 -6.24 -3.61 -1.88
CA GLY A 126 -7.31 -4.30 -1.17
C GLY A 126 -8.47 -3.42 -0.77
N GLU A 127 -9.34 -4.02 0.01
CA GLU A 127 -10.60 -3.43 0.48
C GLU A 127 -10.58 -3.26 2.00
N VAL A 128 -11.02 -2.10 2.46
CA VAL A 128 -11.18 -1.83 3.89
C VAL A 128 -12.42 -2.57 4.40
N LEU A 129 -12.27 -3.34 5.46
CA LEU A 129 -13.37 -4.13 6.03
C LEU A 129 -14.01 -3.48 7.26
N ASP A 130 -13.34 -2.55 7.91
CA ASP A 130 -13.81 -1.93 9.15
C ASP A 130 -13.81 -0.42 9.06
N ASP A 131 -14.80 0.23 9.66
CA ASP A 131 -14.76 1.66 9.87
C ASP A 131 -13.77 1.95 11.00
N GLY A 132 -13.02 3.05 10.87
CA GLY A 132 -12.10 3.43 11.92
C GLY A 132 -11.12 4.48 11.47
N GLU A 133 -10.01 4.56 12.19
CA GLU A 133 -8.94 5.48 11.89
C GLU A 133 -7.61 4.74 11.95
N ILE A 134 -6.73 5.02 11.00
CA ILE A 134 -5.36 4.50 10.99
C ILE A 134 -4.41 5.68 11.17
N ALA A 135 -3.29 5.43 11.83
CA ALA A 135 -2.31 6.47 12.11
C ALA A 135 -0.89 5.93 11.92
N VAL A 136 0.01 6.82 11.52
CA VAL A 136 1.43 6.49 11.44
C VAL A 136 1.89 6.00 12.82
N GLY A 137 2.57 4.86 12.85
CA GLY A 137 2.99 4.21 14.09
C GLY A 137 2.10 3.07 14.52
N ASP A 138 0.92 2.91 13.92
CA ASP A 138 0.04 1.80 14.25
C ASP A 138 0.72 0.46 13.93
N ALA A 139 0.50 -0.52 14.79
CA ALA A 139 1.01 -1.86 14.57
C ALA A 139 0.33 -2.49 13.36
N VAL A 140 1.11 -3.21 12.56
CA VAL A 140 0.64 -3.88 11.34
C VAL A 140 0.94 -5.36 11.43
N ALA A 141 -0.01 -6.19 11.00
CA ALA A 141 0.21 -7.63 10.92
C ALA A 141 -0.54 -8.19 9.72
N LEU A 142 0.16 -9.02 8.95
CA LEU A 142 -0.47 -9.77 7.86
C LEU A 142 -0.85 -11.13 8.42
N VAL A 143 -2.16 -11.43 8.41
CA VAL A 143 -2.67 -12.69 8.96
C VAL A 143 -3.37 -13.49 7.88
N GLY A 144 -3.45 -14.80 8.07
CA GLY A 144 -4.17 -15.64 7.15
C GLY A 144 -5.65 -15.28 7.15
N ASP A 145 -6.40 -15.82 6.18
CA ASP A 145 -7.83 -15.55 6.08
C ASP A 145 -8.57 -16.31 7.18
N GLN A 146 -8.55 -15.74 8.37
CA GLN A 146 -9.23 -16.34 9.53
C GLN A 146 -10.73 -16.10 9.50
N GLY A 147 -11.17 -15.15 8.69
CA GLY A 147 -12.60 -14.88 8.56
C GLY A 147 -13.36 -16.00 7.86
N SER A 148 -12.65 -16.90 7.20
CA SER A 148 -13.25 -18.03 6.52
C SER A 148 -13.51 -19.23 7.45
N HIS A 149 -13.10 -19.14 8.67
CA HIS A 149 -13.24 -20.23 9.62
C HIS A 149 -14.45 -20.08 10.52
#